data_36aa8b8bbc68d43679df5a85a61ebfe2
#
_entry.id   36aa8b8bbc68d43679df5a85a61ebfe2
#
_cell.length_a   1.000
_cell.length_b   1.000
_cell.length_c   1.000
_cell.angle_alpha   90.00
_cell.angle_beta   90.00
_cell.angle_gamma   90.00
#
_symmetry.space_group_name_H-M   'P 1'
#
loop_
_entity.id
_entity.type
_entity.pdbx_description
1 polymer ?
#
loop_
_entity_poly.entity_id
_entity_poly.type
_entity_poly.pdbx_seq_one_letter_code
_entity_poly.pdbx_strand_id
1 'polypeptide(L)'
;MRTLAVIAVLGMLILVGCQKIIFVSVENQGDCVPTFVLKTSGKVELHSFMVFETTSDGKATGTVWSIISEDGAPRNVSRIVYGIAPNGFKEANAAKPLHSGVTYNASASMPKGEGGGGVIFTVE
;
A
#
# COMPACT_ATOMS: atom_id res chain seq x y z
N MET A 1 -34.57 9.02 24.04
CA MET A 1 -34.24 7.86 23.22
C MET A 1 -33.68 8.22 21.86
N ARG A 2 -34.31 9.15 21.11
CA ARG A 2 -33.78 9.57 19.82
C ARG A 2 -32.39 10.23 19.92
N THR A 3 -32.12 10.97 20.98
CA THR A 3 -30.85 11.64 21.21
C THR A 3 -29.72 10.65 21.44
N LEU A 4 -29.95 9.54 22.12
CA LEU A 4 -28.97 8.50 22.37
C LEU A 4 -28.56 7.78 21.07
N ALA A 5 -29.52 7.51 20.18
CA ALA A 5 -29.23 6.89 18.90
C ALA A 5 -28.33 7.77 17.99
N VAL A 6 -28.61 9.09 18.00
CA VAL A 6 -27.80 10.06 17.23
C VAL A 6 -26.36 10.12 17.76
N ILE A 7 -26.18 10.12 19.08
CA ILE A 7 -24.86 10.14 19.70
C ILE A 7 -24.07 8.87 19.33
N ALA A 8 -24.73 7.70 19.34
CA ALA A 8 -24.09 6.44 18.96
C ALA A 8 -23.61 6.45 17.50
N VAL A 9 -24.40 6.99 16.60
CA VAL A 9 -24.03 7.09 15.17
C VAL A 9 -22.85 8.03 14.99
N LEU A 10 -22.82 9.17 15.69
CA LEU A 10 -21.69 10.09 15.65
C LEU A 10 -20.41 9.43 16.19
N GLY A 11 -20.50 8.65 17.25
CA GLY A 11 -19.38 7.91 17.80
C GLY A 11 -18.79 6.92 16.80
N MET A 12 -19.63 6.19 16.09
CA MET A 12 -19.18 5.26 15.04
C MET A 12 -18.49 5.99 13.88
N LEU A 13 -19.02 7.11 13.46
CA LEU A 13 -18.41 7.91 12.39
C LEU A 13 -17.01 8.43 12.78
N ILE A 14 -16.83 8.84 14.03
CA ILE A 14 -15.52 9.28 14.54
C ILE A 14 -14.53 8.13 14.53
N LEU A 15 -14.93 6.92 14.93
CA LEU A 15 -14.07 5.73 14.91
C LEU A 15 -13.65 5.35 13.49
N VAL A 16 -14.57 5.40 12.52
CA VAL A 16 -14.26 5.14 11.12
C VAL A 16 -13.31 6.21 10.57
N GLY A 17 -13.48 7.47 10.98
CA GLY A 17 -12.61 8.58 10.56
C GLY A 17 -11.18 8.53 11.10
N CYS A 18 -10.87 7.64 12.05
CA CYS A 18 -9.52 7.50 12.60
C CYS A 18 -8.57 6.66 11.73
N GLN A 19 -9.11 5.91 10.75
CA GLN A 19 -8.27 5.15 9.84
C GLN A 19 -7.72 6.04 8.74
N LYS A 20 -6.41 5.93 8.50
CA LYS A 20 -5.73 6.69 7.44
C LYS A 20 -5.69 5.87 6.17
N ILE A 21 -5.92 6.53 5.04
CA ILE A 21 -5.85 5.93 3.72
C ILE A 21 -4.58 6.41 3.05
N ILE A 22 -3.80 5.46 2.53
CA ILE A 22 -2.66 5.76 1.67
C ILE A 22 -3.14 5.66 0.23
N PHE A 23 -3.04 6.75 -0.52
CA PHE A 23 -3.31 6.75 -1.95
C PHE A 23 -2.05 6.32 -2.67
N VAL A 24 -2.11 5.20 -3.37
CA VAL A 24 -1.00 4.67 -4.16
C VAL A 24 -1.31 4.90 -5.63
N SER A 25 -0.38 5.53 -6.33
CA SER A 25 -0.46 5.70 -7.78
C SER A 25 0.81 5.14 -8.43
N VAL A 26 0.71 4.78 -9.70
CA VAL A 26 1.81 4.19 -10.45
C VAL A 26 2.25 5.16 -11.54
N GLU A 27 3.52 5.51 -11.54
CA GLU A 27 4.18 6.20 -12.65
C GLU A 27 4.91 5.16 -13.50
N ASN A 28 5.04 5.43 -14.80
CA ASN A 28 5.77 4.55 -15.73
C ASN A 28 5.15 3.14 -15.80
N GLN A 29 3.81 3.06 -15.91
CA GLN A 29 3.11 1.78 -15.99
C GLN A 29 3.55 0.93 -17.18
N GLY A 30 4.04 1.56 -18.25
CA GLY A 30 4.56 0.85 -19.42
C GLY A 30 5.93 0.22 -19.23
N ASP A 31 6.61 0.53 -18.12
CA ASP A 31 7.94 -0.01 -17.83
C ASP A 31 7.83 -1.22 -16.92
N CYS A 32 8.76 -2.16 -17.10
CA CYS A 32 8.89 -3.30 -16.19
C CYS A 32 9.44 -2.92 -14.81
N VAL A 33 9.79 -1.64 -14.61
CA VAL A 33 10.25 -1.08 -13.34
C VAL A 33 9.39 0.16 -13.02
N PRO A 34 8.16 -0.02 -12.55
CA PRO A 34 7.29 1.11 -12.21
C PRO A 34 7.75 1.82 -10.95
N THR A 35 7.35 3.09 -10.82
CA THR A 35 7.53 3.87 -9.61
C THR A 35 6.17 4.06 -8.96
N PHE A 36 6.10 3.79 -7.65
CA PHE A 36 4.88 3.98 -6.86
C PHE A 36 4.97 5.28 -6.09
N VAL A 37 3.92 6.08 -6.15
CA VAL A 37 3.82 7.34 -5.41
C VAL A 37 2.79 7.16 -4.31
N LEU A 38 3.20 7.46 -3.08
CA LEU A 38 2.37 7.30 -1.89
C LEU A 38 1.98 8.67 -1.34
N LYS A 39 0.68 8.88 -1.11
CA LYS A 39 0.16 10.12 -0.55
C LYS A 39 -0.89 9.82 0.51
N THR A 40 -0.90 10.63 1.55
CA THR A 40 -1.96 10.62 2.57
C THR A 40 -2.15 12.03 3.11
N SER A 41 -3.14 12.24 3.95
CA SER A 41 -3.31 13.49 4.65
C SER A 41 -2.24 13.60 5.75
N GLY A 42 -1.17 14.33 5.50
CA GLY A 42 0.00 14.43 6.37
C GLY A 42 1.17 13.60 5.86
N LYS A 43 1.91 12.97 6.77
CA LYS A 43 3.06 12.13 6.42
C LYS A 43 2.64 10.70 6.19
N VAL A 44 3.20 10.07 5.16
CA VAL A 44 3.06 8.63 4.95
C VAL A 44 3.98 7.91 5.93
N GLU A 45 3.40 7.22 6.90
CA GLU A 45 4.13 6.41 7.88
C GLU A 45 4.11 4.96 7.45
N LEU A 46 5.01 4.61 6.53
CA LEU A 46 5.04 3.29 5.91
C LEU A 46 5.75 2.27 6.79
N HIS A 47 5.09 1.14 7.02
CA HIS A 47 5.67 -0.01 7.70
C HIS A 47 6.09 -1.10 6.71
N SER A 48 5.23 -1.39 5.71
CA SER A 48 5.50 -2.42 4.71
C SER A 48 4.88 -2.06 3.38
N PHE A 49 5.45 -2.62 2.32
CA PHE A 49 4.94 -2.46 0.95
C PHE A 49 5.11 -3.78 0.21
N MET A 50 4.08 -4.18 -0.51
CA MET A 50 4.06 -5.49 -1.17
C MET A 50 3.49 -5.34 -2.58
N VAL A 51 4.11 -6.04 -3.53
CA VAL A 51 3.58 -6.19 -4.88
C VAL A 51 3.31 -7.67 -5.10
N PHE A 52 2.11 -7.98 -5.54
CA PHE A 52 1.72 -9.36 -5.82
C PHE A 52 0.95 -9.44 -7.14
N GLU A 53 1.10 -10.59 -7.79
CA GLU A 53 0.36 -10.87 -9.01
C GLU A 53 -1.10 -11.16 -8.65
N THR A 54 -2.03 -10.67 -9.46
CA THR A 54 -3.45 -10.84 -9.21
C THR A 54 -4.15 -11.36 -10.45
N THR A 55 -5.23 -12.11 -10.23
CA THR A 55 -6.13 -12.51 -11.30
C THR A 55 -7.04 -11.33 -11.69
N SER A 56 -7.75 -11.46 -12.80
CA SER A 56 -8.66 -10.42 -13.28
C SER A 56 -9.78 -10.10 -12.29
N ASP A 57 -10.12 -11.02 -11.39
CA ASP A 57 -11.10 -10.81 -10.33
C ASP A 57 -10.49 -10.29 -9.02
N GLY A 58 -9.21 -9.94 -9.02
CA GLY A 58 -8.53 -9.31 -7.89
C GLY A 58 -7.95 -10.26 -6.86
N LYS A 59 -7.95 -11.57 -7.10
CA LYS A 59 -7.35 -12.53 -6.18
C LYS A 59 -5.84 -12.56 -6.31
N ALA A 60 -5.14 -12.50 -5.17
CA ALA A 60 -3.68 -12.61 -5.13
C ALA A 60 -3.26 -14.03 -5.52
N THR A 61 -2.29 -14.14 -6.43
CA THR A 61 -1.76 -15.43 -6.89
C THR A 61 -0.31 -15.65 -6.48
N GLY A 62 0.41 -14.61 -6.11
CA GLY A 62 1.77 -14.75 -5.59
C GLY A 62 2.45 -13.41 -5.40
N THR A 63 3.24 -13.31 -4.33
CA THR A 63 4.04 -12.13 -4.05
C THR A 63 5.24 -12.09 -4.99
N VAL A 64 5.45 -10.95 -5.65
CA VAL A 64 6.58 -10.74 -6.56
C VAL A 64 7.65 -9.85 -5.94
N TRP A 65 7.30 -9.07 -4.92
CA TRP A 65 8.23 -8.23 -4.16
C TRP A 65 7.59 -7.76 -2.87
N SER A 66 8.35 -7.74 -1.79
CA SER A 66 7.88 -7.10 -0.56
C SER A 66 9.04 -6.54 0.23
N ILE A 67 8.78 -5.42 0.89
CA ILE A 67 9.73 -4.76 1.78
C ILE A 67 9.06 -4.48 3.11
N ILE A 68 9.87 -4.44 4.16
CA ILE A 68 9.41 -4.15 5.52
C ILE A 68 10.44 -3.26 6.20
N SER A 69 9.98 -2.41 7.11
CA SER A 69 10.86 -1.58 7.93
C SER A 69 11.84 -2.46 8.71
N GLU A 70 13.13 -2.14 8.67
CA GLU A 70 14.19 -2.93 9.29
C GLU A 70 14.05 -3.07 10.81
N ASP A 71 13.57 -2.01 11.45
CA ASP A 71 13.43 -1.96 12.91
C ASP A 71 11.95 -1.99 13.36
N GLY A 72 11.02 -2.19 12.42
CA GLY A 72 9.60 -2.18 12.70
C GLY A 72 9.01 -0.78 12.90
N ALA A 73 9.82 0.27 12.92
CA ALA A 73 9.33 1.63 13.07
C ALA A 73 8.81 2.17 11.72
N PRO A 74 7.73 2.98 11.72
CA PRO A 74 7.25 3.57 10.49
C PRO A 74 8.22 4.62 9.95
N ARG A 75 8.30 4.74 8.63
CA ARG A 75 9.16 5.71 7.97
C ARG A 75 8.39 6.50 6.94
N ASN A 76 8.72 7.77 6.81
CA ASN A 76 8.10 8.63 5.82
C ASN A 76 8.67 8.31 4.43
N VAL A 77 7.85 7.70 3.58
CA VAL A 77 8.21 7.34 2.21
C VAL A 77 7.11 7.80 1.27
N SER A 78 7.47 8.59 0.26
CA SER A 78 6.52 9.09 -0.73
C SER A 78 6.70 8.46 -2.12
N ARG A 79 7.85 7.84 -2.38
CA ARG A 79 8.14 7.21 -3.68
C ARG A 79 8.90 5.91 -3.47
N ILE A 80 8.49 4.90 -4.20
CA ILE A 80 9.14 3.58 -4.18
C ILE A 80 9.35 3.13 -5.61
N VAL A 81 10.60 2.86 -5.99
CA VAL A 81 10.93 2.26 -7.28
C VAL A 81 10.90 0.74 -7.11
N TYR A 82 10.18 0.06 -7.98
CA TYR A 82 10.08 -1.40 -7.92
C TYR A 82 11.47 -2.04 -7.90
N GLY A 83 11.69 -2.93 -6.94
CA GLY A 83 12.95 -3.65 -6.79
C GLY A 83 14.04 -2.92 -6.00
N ILE A 84 13.80 -1.67 -5.58
CA ILE A 84 14.75 -0.89 -4.79
C ILE A 84 14.13 -0.53 -3.45
N ALA A 85 14.58 -1.18 -2.38
CA ALA A 85 14.10 -0.88 -1.04
C ALA A 85 14.60 0.51 -0.61
N PRO A 86 13.69 1.41 -0.15
CA PRO A 86 14.11 2.69 0.41
C PRO A 86 14.98 2.52 1.65
N ASN A 87 15.72 3.57 2.02
CA ASN A 87 16.52 3.57 3.23
C ASN A 87 15.67 3.20 4.46
N GLY A 88 16.19 2.28 5.26
CA GLY A 88 15.50 1.79 6.45
C GLY A 88 14.53 0.64 6.20
N PHE A 89 14.43 0.17 4.95
CA PHE A 89 13.64 -1.00 4.59
C PHE A 89 14.55 -2.13 4.11
N LYS A 90 14.07 -3.34 4.33
CA LYS A 90 14.71 -4.56 3.81
C LYS A 90 13.73 -5.35 2.99
N GLU A 91 14.22 -6.12 2.03
CA GLU A 91 13.38 -7.03 1.26
C GLU A 91 12.99 -8.24 2.10
N ALA A 92 11.69 -8.48 2.24
CA ALA A 92 11.18 -9.73 2.79
C ALA A 92 11.05 -10.78 1.68
N ASN A 93 10.72 -10.33 0.47
CA ASN A 93 10.74 -11.15 -0.75
C ASN A 93 11.48 -10.37 -1.82
N ALA A 94 12.55 -10.95 -2.36
CA ALA A 94 13.34 -10.33 -3.43
C ALA A 94 12.50 -10.11 -4.68
N ALA A 95 12.76 -9.02 -5.39
CA ALA A 95 11.98 -8.65 -6.55
C ALA A 95 12.15 -9.66 -7.69
N LYS A 96 11.02 -10.14 -8.21
CA LYS A 96 10.94 -10.93 -9.43
C LYS A 96 10.66 -10.02 -10.61
N PRO A 97 11.13 -10.35 -11.82
CA PRO A 97 10.79 -9.55 -12.99
C PRO A 97 9.28 -9.44 -13.19
N LEU A 98 8.81 -8.24 -13.51
CA LEU A 98 7.42 -8.03 -13.92
C LEU A 98 7.28 -8.36 -15.40
N HIS A 99 6.12 -8.88 -15.78
CA HIS A 99 5.85 -9.32 -17.14
C HIS A 99 4.78 -8.48 -17.82
N SER A 100 5.00 -8.17 -19.07
CA SER A 100 4.03 -7.47 -19.92
C SER A 100 2.72 -8.24 -19.97
N GLY A 101 1.60 -7.51 -19.90
CA GLY A 101 0.25 -8.08 -19.96
C GLY A 101 -0.25 -8.67 -18.65
N VAL A 102 0.58 -8.70 -17.61
CA VAL A 102 0.20 -9.26 -16.31
C VAL A 102 -0.28 -8.16 -15.39
N THR A 103 -1.30 -8.46 -14.60
CA THR A 103 -1.89 -7.51 -13.65
C THR A 103 -1.35 -7.78 -12.26
N TYR A 104 -1.00 -6.70 -11.58
CA TYR A 104 -0.41 -6.71 -10.24
C TYR A 104 -1.18 -5.79 -9.31
N ASN A 105 -1.04 -6.03 -8.02
CA ASN A 105 -1.53 -5.15 -6.97
C ASN A 105 -0.34 -4.71 -6.12
N ALA A 106 -0.21 -3.41 -5.89
CA ALA A 106 0.77 -2.84 -4.98
C ALA A 106 0.04 -2.32 -3.75
N SER A 107 0.44 -2.78 -2.57
CA SER A 107 -0.24 -2.51 -1.31
C SER A 107 0.73 -1.92 -0.30
N ALA A 108 0.35 -0.80 0.30
CA ALA A 108 1.10 -0.12 1.34
C ALA A 108 0.37 -0.27 2.68
N SER A 109 1.13 -0.51 3.75
CA SER A 109 0.57 -0.71 5.09
C SER A 109 1.26 0.17 6.12
N MET A 110 0.48 0.73 7.03
CA MET A 110 0.93 1.42 8.23
C MET A 110 1.05 0.44 9.39
N PRO A 111 1.80 0.78 10.47
CA PRO A 111 1.93 -0.11 11.62
C PRO A 111 0.57 -0.41 12.26
N LYS A 112 0.46 -1.61 12.84
CA LYS A 112 -0.68 -2.01 13.69
C LYS A 112 -2.06 -1.83 13.06
N GLY A 113 -2.16 -1.90 11.73
CA GLY A 113 -3.43 -1.72 11.05
C GLY A 113 -3.99 -0.30 11.11
N GLU A 114 -3.17 0.70 11.36
CA GLU A 114 -3.60 2.10 11.43
C GLU A 114 -4.06 2.67 10.10
N GLY A 115 -3.70 2.02 9.01
CA GLY A 115 -4.13 2.41 7.68
C GLY A 115 -3.34 1.72 6.59
N GLY A 116 -3.73 1.98 5.37
CA GLY A 116 -3.09 1.41 4.20
C GLY A 116 -3.83 1.79 2.93
N GLY A 117 -3.38 1.23 1.84
CA GLY A 117 -4.01 1.41 0.54
C GLY A 117 -3.26 0.65 -0.52
N GLY A 118 -3.82 0.63 -1.72
CA GLY A 118 -3.21 -0.10 -2.82
C GLY A 118 -3.70 0.38 -4.17
N VAL A 119 -3.07 -0.15 -5.20
CA VAL A 119 -3.42 0.12 -6.59
C VAL A 119 -3.25 -1.13 -7.42
N ILE A 120 -4.18 -1.34 -8.35
CA ILE A 120 -4.08 -2.41 -9.34
C ILE A 120 -3.54 -1.80 -10.63
N PHE A 121 -2.56 -2.44 -11.24
CA PHE A 121 -1.96 -1.96 -12.47
C PHE A 121 -1.56 -3.13 -13.37
N THR A 122 -1.49 -2.87 -14.67
CA THR A 122 -1.07 -3.86 -15.66
C THR A 122 0.18 -3.33 -16.36
N VAL A 123 1.19 -4.16 -16.51
CA VAL A 123 2.40 -3.82 -17.26
C VAL A 123 2.11 -3.97 -18.74
N GLU A 124 2.38 -2.92 -19.51
CA GLU A 124 2.14 -2.88 -20.95
C GLU A 124 3.29 -3.42 -21.80
#